data_63f892827b2ff4b5bdd333604e6e6ab1
#
_entry.id   63f892827b2ff4b5bdd333604e6e6ab1
#
_cell.length_a   1.000
_cell.length_b   1.000
_cell.length_c   1.000
_cell.angle_alpha   90.00
_cell.angle_beta   90.00
_cell.angle_gamma   90.00
#
_symmetry.space_group_name_H-M   'P 1'
#
loop_
_entity.id
_entity.type
_entity.pdbx_description
1 polymer ?
#
loop_
_entity_poly.entity_id
_entity_poly.type
_entity_poly.pdbx_seq_one_letter_code
_entity_poly.pdbx_strand_id
1 'polypeptide(L)'
;VDLPMTRVLPTGTVNFTHDGPYTRVTEWKNLPCHGMNNKFTTLTYEEPCDYMINNFERYYPVKDVNGENRKKYEQYKKLTKSNMTFIGRCGMYVYIDMHQAINSALSTAEKFLENNKWK
;
A
#
# COMPACT_ATOMS: atom_id res chain seq x y z
N VAL A 1 4.38 -14.65 -14.47
CA VAL A 1 4.55 -15.80 -15.36
C VAL A 1 3.28 -15.99 -16.16
N ASP A 2 3.39 -16.13 -17.48
CA ASP A 2 2.27 -16.45 -18.37
C ASP A 2 2.22 -17.95 -18.62
N LEU A 3 1.06 -18.55 -18.41
CA LEU A 3 0.85 -19.98 -18.55
C LEU A 3 -0.19 -20.27 -19.65
N PRO A 4 0.03 -21.30 -20.50
CA PRO A 4 -0.91 -21.70 -21.54
C PRO A 4 -2.09 -22.52 -20.95
N MET A 5 -2.76 -21.95 -19.97
CA MET A 5 -3.88 -22.53 -19.23
C MET A 5 -4.97 -21.49 -19.08
N THR A 6 -6.19 -21.94 -19.00
CA THR A 6 -7.33 -21.02 -18.84
C THR A 6 -7.41 -20.43 -17.43
N ARG A 7 -7.05 -21.20 -16.40
CA ARG A 7 -7.09 -20.81 -14.99
C ARG A 7 -6.26 -21.77 -14.14
N VAL A 8 -5.63 -21.27 -13.07
CA VAL A 8 -4.76 -22.05 -12.17
C VAL A 8 -5.27 -21.99 -10.73
N LEU A 9 -5.63 -20.77 -10.24
CA LEU A 9 -6.04 -20.57 -8.86
C LEU A 9 -7.56 -20.61 -8.72
N PRO A 10 -8.09 -21.05 -7.56
CA PRO A 10 -9.53 -21.02 -7.27
C PRO A 10 -10.06 -19.60 -7.00
N THR A 11 -9.18 -18.63 -6.77
CA THR A 11 -9.50 -17.23 -6.42
C THR A 11 -8.51 -16.27 -7.05
N GLY A 12 -8.80 -14.96 -6.98
CA GLY A 12 -7.91 -13.93 -7.52
C GLY A 12 -6.54 -13.87 -6.84
N THR A 13 -6.50 -14.08 -5.53
CA THR A 13 -5.25 -13.97 -4.76
C THR A 13 -5.19 -15.02 -3.67
N VAL A 14 -4.03 -15.62 -3.50
CA VAL A 14 -3.71 -16.57 -2.42
C VAL A 14 -2.49 -16.06 -1.66
N ASN A 15 -2.62 -15.89 -0.34
CA ASN A 15 -1.50 -15.57 0.54
C ASN A 15 -0.88 -16.88 1.05
N PHE A 16 0.43 -16.95 1.05
CA PHE A 16 1.16 -18.06 1.62
C PHE A 16 1.42 -17.83 3.11
N THR A 17 1.24 -18.88 3.90
CA THR A 17 1.45 -18.87 5.36
C THR A 17 2.62 -19.75 5.79
N HIS A 18 3.34 -20.34 4.84
CA HIS A 18 4.50 -21.20 5.05
C HIS A 18 5.82 -20.44 4.86
N ASP A 19 6.93 -21.05 5.25
CA ASP A 19 8.29 -20.53 5.13
C ASP A 19 8.86 -20.68 3.69
N GLY A 20 8.10 -20.25 2.70
CA GLY A 20 8.53 -20.21 1.30
C GLY A 20 9.05 -18.83 0.90
N PRO A 21 9.63 -18.71 -0.31
CA PRO A 21 10.18 -17.44 -0.80
C PRO A 21 9.10 -16.41 -1.13
N TYR A 22 7.86 -16.82 -1.33
CA TYR A 22 6.79 -15.94 -1.77
C TYR A 22 5.77 -15.70 -0.66
N THR A 23 5.27 -14.48 -0.57
CA THR A 23 4.21 -14.09 0.36
C THR A 23 2.82 -14.22 -0.26
N ARG A 24 2.73 -14.09 -1.59
CA ARG A 24 1.47 -14.05 -2.31
C ARG A 24 1.61 -14.51 -3.75
N VAL A 25 0.53 -15.06 -4.30
CA VAL A 25 0.34 -15.23 -5.73
C VAL A 25 -1.01 -14.64 -6.14
N THR A 26 -1.02 -13.91 -7.24
CA THR A 26 -2.23 -13.33 -7.84
C THR A 26 -2.42 -13.85 -9.26
N GLU A 27 -3.63 -14.36 -9.54
CA GLU A 27 -4.06 -14.67 -10.89
C GLU A 27 -4.99 -13.56 -11.39
N TRP A 28 -4.49 -12.73 -12.29
CA TRP A 28 -5.18 -11.51 -12.74
C TRP A 28 -6.52 -11.79 -13.40
N LYS A 29 -6.64 -12.88 -14.13
CA LYS A 29 -7.87 -13.29 -14.80
C LYS A 29 -9.04 -13.54 -13.84
N ASN A 30 -8.76 -13.84 -12.58
CA ASN A 30 -9.76 -14.07 -11.54
C ASN A 30 -10.23 -12.78 -10.84
N LEU A 31 -9.59 -11.65 -11.13
CA LEU A 31 -10.02 -10.35 -10.58
C LEU A 31 -11.13 -9.72 -11.45
N PRO A 32 -12.01 -8.92 -10.85
CA PRO A 32 -13.03 -8.18 -11.58
C PRO A 32 -12.42 -7.34 -12.72
N CYS A 33 -13.08 -7.30 -13.86
CA CYS A 33 -12.66 -6.56 -15.04
C CYS A 33 -11.39 -7.06 -15.76
N HIS A 34 -10.79 -8.16 -15.30
CA HIS A 34 -9.63 -8.78 -15.94
C HIS A 34 -9.94 -10.10 -16.65
N GLY A 35 -11.10 -10.68 -16.41
CA GLY A 35 -11.51 -11.96 -16.99
C GLY A 35 -11.76 -11.84 -18.48
N MET A 36 -10.89 -12.38 -19.28
CA MET A 36 -11.01 -12.35 -20.72
C MET A 36 -10.98 -13.76 -21.33
N ASN A 37 -11.55 -13.88 -22.52
CA ASN A 37 -11.65 -15.13 -23.26
C ASN A 37 -10.34 -15.49 -23.97
N ASN A 38 -9.22 -15.48 -23.29
CA ASN A 38 -7.97 -15.96 -23.84
C ASN A 38 -7.55 -17.30 -23.25
N LYS A 39 -6.66 -18.00 -23.96
CA LYS A 39 -6.18 -19.31 -23.59
C LYS A 39 -5.03 -19.30 -22.58
N PHE A 40 -4.59 -18.08 -22.19
CA PHE A 40 -3.46 -17.88 -21.28
C PHE A 40 -3.96 -17.27 -19.98
N THR A 41 -3.25 -17.52 -18.91
CA THR A 41 -3.41 -16.81 -17.63
C THR A 41 -2.07 -16.27 -17.15
N THR A 42 -2.10 -15.16 -16.44
CA THR A 42 -0.92 -14.52 -15.86
C THR A 42 -0.94 -14.66 -14.35
N LEU A 43 0.14 -15.19 -13.79
CA LEU A 43 0.39 -15.28 -12.37
C LEU A 43 1.49 -14.30 -11.97
N THR A 44 1.23 -13.52 -10.93
CA THR A 44 2.23 -12.68 -10.27
C THR A 44 2.55 -13.26 -8.90
N TYR A 45 3.82 -13.61 -8.68
CA TYR A 45 4.34 -14.00 -7.38
C TYR A 45 5.03 -12.82 -6.72
N GLU A 46 4.70 -12.57 -5.46
CA GLU A 46 5.29 -11.49 -4.67
C GLU A 46 6.35 -12.08 -3.73
N GLU A 47 7.59 -11.66 -3.91
CA GLU A 47 8.72 -12.03 -3.08
C GLU A 47 9.14 -10.83 -2.23
N PRO A 48 9.20 -10.96 -0.88
CA PRO A 48 9.67 -9.89 -0.02
C PRO A 48 11.17 -9.66 -0.23
N CYS A 49 11.58 -8.42 -0.32
CA CYS A 49 12.98 -8.08 -0.45
C CYS A 49 13.33 -6.83 0.37
N ASP A 50 14.62 -6.62 0.63
CA ASP A 50 15.09 -5.39 1.24
C ASP A 50 14.88 -4.22 0.27
N TYR A 51 14.41 -3.10 0.79
CA TYR A 51 14.13 -1.89 -0.01
C TYR A 51 15.39 -1.37 -0.72
N MET A 52 16.60 -1.59 -0.19
CA MET A 52 17.85 -1.15 -0.81
C MET A 52 18.14 -1.86 -2.13
N ILE A 53 17.70 -3.12 -2.28
CA ILE A 53 17.84 -3.87 -3.55
C ILE A 53 16.65 -3.66 -4.49
N ASN A 54 15.63 -2.93 -4.05
CA ASN A 54 14.43 -2.61 -4.82
C ASN A 54 14.34 -1.10 -5.12
N ASN A 55 15.40 -0.50 -5.61
CA ASN A 55 15.50 0.92 -5.96
C ASN A 55 15.04 1.88 -4.85
N PHE A 56 15.22 1.50 -3.60
CA PHE A 56 14.78 2.22 -2.40
C PHE A 56 13.25 2.40 -2.30
N GLU A 57 12.46 1.63 -3.04
CA GLU A 57 11.00 1.65 -2.93
C GLU A 57 10.52 1.03 -1.62
N ARG A 58 9.56 1.69 -1.00
CA ARG A 58 8.89 1.24 0.23
C ARG A 58 7.39 1.41 0.09
N TYR A 59 6.63 0.34 0.36
CA TYR A 59 5.18 0.37 0.25
C TYR A 59 4.47 0.77 1.54
N TYR A 60 5.05 0.43 2.69
CA TYR A 60 4.39 0.56 3.99
C TYR A 60 5.30 1.15 5.05
N PRO A 61 4.71 1.86 6.02
CA PRO A 61 5.38 2.08 7.30
C PRO A 61 5.74 0.72 7.93
N VAL A 62 6.97 0.56 8.34
CA VAL A 62 7.45 -0.65 9.00
C VAL A 62 6.82 -0.76 10.38
N LYS A 63 6.47 -1.99 10.82
CA LYS A 63 6.01 -2.23 12.18
C LYS A 63 7.08 -1.78 13.17
N ASP A 64 6.72 -0.85 14.04
CA ASP A 64 7.64 -0.11 14.91
C ASP A 64 7.45 -0.55 16.36
N VAL A 65 7.99 -1.71 16.68
CA VAL A 65 7.84 -2.34 18.03
C VAL A 65 8.37 -1.46 19.14
N ASN A 66 9.49 -0.75 18.89
CA ASN A 66 10.17 0.08 19.89
C ASN A 66 9.78 1.57 19.79
N GLY A 67 8.98 1.96 18.83
CA GLY A 67 8.59 3.34 18.59
C GLY A 67 9.71 4.26 18.07
N GLU A 68 10.84 3.70 17.61
CA GLU A 68 11.99 4.47 17.13
C GLU A 68 11.70 5.20 15.82
N ASN A 69 11.06 4.52 14.88
CA ASN A 69 10.66 5.12 13.60
C ASN A 69 9.61 6.20 13.82
N ARG A 70 8.69 5.99 14.76
CA ARG A 70 7.69 7.01 15.12
C ARG A 70 8.34 8.25 15.72
N LYS A 71 9.33 8.10 16.60
CA LYS A 71 10.10 9.23 17.14
C LYS A 71 10.82 10.00 16.04
N LYS A 72 11.42 9.29 15.08
CA LYS A 72 12.07 9.90 13.91
C LYS A 72 11.07 10.68 13.04
N TYR A 73 9.90 10.09 12.78
CA TYR A 73 8.83 10.76 12.07
C TYR A 73 8.40 12.07 12.75
N GLU A 74 8.21 12.08 14.07
CA GLU A 74 7.83 13.28 14.82
C GLU A 74 8.93 14.36 14.80
N GLN A 75 10.21 13.96 14.72
CA GLN A 75 11.32 14.91 14.51
C GLN A 75 11.23 15.57 13.13
N TYR A 76 11.02 14.80 12.06
CA TYR A 76 10.84 15.35 10.72
C TYR A 76 9.60 16.24 10.64
N LYS A 77 8.51 15.86 11.29
CA LYS A 77 7.28 16.66 11.32
C LYS A 77 7.48 18.03 11.95
N LYS A 78 8.35 18.15 12.95
CA LYS A 78 8.70 19.44 13.57
C LYS A 78 9.46 20.40 12.62
N LEU A 79 10.09 19.87 11.59
CA LEU A 79 10.81 20.67 10.59
C LEU A 79 9.90 21.19 9.47
N THR A 80 8.63 20.77 9.47
CA THR A 80 7.69 21.13 8.41
C THR A 80 7.22 22.59 8.55
N LYS A 81 7.00 23.20 7.40
CA LYS A 81 6.44 24.57 7.33
C LYS A 81 4.92 24.54 7.48
N SER A 82 4.35 25.67 7.87
CA SER A 82 2.89 25.83 8.07
C SER A 82 2.03 25.55 6.82
N ASN A 83 2.63 25.61 5.63
CA ASN A 83 1.96 25.34 4.35
C ASN A 83 2.09 23.87 3.88
N MET A 84 2.56 22.96 4.73
CA MET A 84 2.71 21.54 4.42
C MET A 84 1.79 20.71 5.29
N THR A 85 1.07 19.78 4.66
CA THR A 85 0.17 18.84 5.33
C THR A 85 0.50 17.42 4.91
N PHE A 86 0.58 16.51 5.88
CA PHE A 86 0.85 15.09 5.63
C PHE A 86 -0.42 14.29 5.84
N ILE A 87 -0.85 13.56 4.83
CA ILE A 87 -2.05 12.72 4.84
C ILE A 87 -1.73 11.34 4.28
N GLY A 88 -2.60 10.38 4.58
CA GLY A 88 -2.48 9.02 4.10
C GLY A 88 -1.43 8.20 4.85
N ARG A 89 -1.34 6.93 4.48
CA ARG A 89 -0.57 5.91 5.18
C ARG A 89 0.93 6.26 5.32
N CYS A 90 1.55 6.67 4.22
CA CYS A 90 2.96 7.04 4.22
C CYS A 90 3.20 8.42 4.84
N GLY A 91 2.37 9.41 4.48
CA GLY A 91 2.53 10.79 4.97
C GLY A 91 2.33 10.93 6.47
N MET A 92 1.45 10.14 7.07
CA MET A 92 1.20 10.12 8.53
C MET A 92 2.07 9.10 9.26
N TYR A 93 2.83 8.27 8.54
CA TYR A 93 3.60 7.15 9.05
C TYR A 93 2.78 6.22 9.96
N VAL A 94 1.62 5.80 9.48
CA VAL A 94 0.70 4.89 10.20
C VAL A 94 0.19 3.79 9.29
N TYR A 95 -0.02 2.61 9.88
CA TYR A 95 -0.71 1.53 9.20
C TYR A 95 -2.22 1.70 9.42
N ILE A 96 -2.92 2.07 8.35
CA ILE A 96 -4.37 2.32 8.34
C ILE A 96 -5.00 1.67 7.11
N ASP A 97 -6.26 1.30 7.22
CA ASP A 97 -7.04 0.76 6.12
C ASP A 97 -7.51 1.86 5.16
N MET A 98 -7.95 1.47 3.96
CA MET A 98 -8.37 2.41 2.91
C MET A 98 -9.46 3.38 3.39
N HIS A 99 -10.48 2.90 4.10
CA HIS A 99 -11.54 3.74 4.61
C HIS A 99 -11.04 4.77 5.64
N GLN A 100 -10.05 4.39 6.47
CA GLN A 100 -9.41 5.30 7.42
C GLN A 100 -8.56 6.36 6.70
N ALA A 101 -7.85 5.97 5.64
CA ALA A 101 -7.08 6.90 4.81
C ALA A 101 -7.99 7.93 4.13
N ILE A 102 -9.12 7.48 3.56
CA ILE A 102 -10.13 8.35 2.95
C ILE A 102 -10.71 9.30 3.98
N ASN A 103 -11.16 8.79 5.12
CA ASN A 103 -11.72 9.63 6.18
C ASN A 103 -10.73 10.68 6.69
N SER A 104 -9.47 10.31 6.88
CA SER A 104 -8.41 11.23 7.27
C SER A 104 -8.19 12.34 6.23
N ALA A 105 -8.22 12.00 4.93
CA ALA A 105 -8.08 12.96 3.86
C ALA A 105 -9.26 13.94 3.82
N LEU A 106 -10.50 13.46 3.90
CA LEU A 106 -11.71 14.28 3.91
C LEU A 106 -11.73 15.25 5.11
N SER A 107 -11.51 14.73 6.33
CA SER A 107 -11.49 15.56 7.53
C SER A 107 -10.38 16.62 7.51
N THR A 108 -9.25 16.32 6.89
CA THR A 108 -8.15 17.29 6.72
C THR A 108 -8.53 18.37 5.70
N ALA A 109 -9.17 17.99 4.59
CA ALA A 109 -9.64 18.93 3.57
C ALA A 109 -10.74 19.86 4.13
N GLU A 110 -11.69 19.33 4.88
CA GLU A 110 -12.74 20.12 5.55
C GLU A 110 -12.14 21.18 6.48
N LYS A 111 -11.23 20.77 7.37
CA LYS A 111 -10.52 21.69 8.27
C LYS A 111 -9.72 22.75 7.52
N PHE A 112 -9.09 22.37 6.40
CA PHE A 112 -8.37 23.32 5.56
C PHE A 112 -9.31 24.35 4.94
N LEU A 113 -10.45 23.94 4.42
CA LEU A 113 -11.46 24.82 3.82
C LEU A 113 -12.09 25.73 4.86
N GLU A 114 -12.39 25.22 6.06
CA GLU A 114 -12.93 26.03 7.16
C GLU A 114 -11.96 27.13 7.60
N ASN A 115 -10.68 26.80 7.73
CA ASN A 115 -9.64 27.76 8.15
C ASN A 115 -9.25 28.76 7.05
N ASN A 116 -9.40 28.39 5.78
CA ASN A 116 -9.12 29.21 4.62
C ASN A 116 -10.40 29.67 3.94
N LYS A 117 -11.43 30.06 4.72
CA LYS A 117 -12.60 30.71 4.14
C LYS A 117 -12.11 31.86 3.28
N TRP A 118 -12.31 31.74 1.98
CA TRP A 118 -11.96 32.72 0.99
C TRP A 118 -12.51 34.08 1.41
N LYS A 119 -11.61 34.98 1.77
CA LYS A 119 -11.97 36.40 1.98
C LYS A 119 -12.14 37.06 0.63
#